data_f0bdba412431f062925b93d50445a390
#
_entry.id   f0bdba412431f062925b93d50445a390
#
_cell.length_a   1.000
_cell.length_b   1.000
_cell.length_c   1.000
_cell.angle_alpha   90.00
_cell.angle_beta   90.00
_cell.angle_gamma   90.00
#
_symmetry.space_group_name_H-M   'P 1'
#
loop_
_entity.id
_entity.type
_entity.pdbx_description
1 polymer ?
#
loop_
_entity_poly.entity_id
_entity_poly.type
_entity_poly.pdbx_seq_one_letter_code
_entity_poly.pdbx_strand_id
1 'polypeptide(L)'
;MKIKSTVTVMIFVTVIVALVTITVGAIIDFPTSAFAGEQQQQQQQGRFITELTGFEEVPPVNDTSAIGVAEFKLGQDNIMYTVNVTDIENVIAAHIHNGQVGENGPIVVTLFKEDTPTVAMTTGVLSEGNITATNLEGPMAGKLLSNLTSAMRNEQTYVNVHTQQNPNGEIRGQILNGTSAVMITK
;
A
#
# COMPACT_ATOMS: atom_id res chain seq x y z
N MET A 1 -19.75 51.33 18.40
CA MET A 1 -19.49 50.53 17.20
C MET A 1 -18.11 49.87 17.39
N LYS A 2 -18.10 48.58 17.79
CA LYS A 2 -16.84 47.84 18.05
C LYS A 2 -16.53 46.98 16.83
N ILE A 3 -15.46 47.28 16.12
CA ILE A 3 -14.95 46.53 15.00
C ILE A 3 -14.15 45.35 15.56
N LYS A 4 -14.62 44.11 15.30
CA LYS A 4 -13.85 42.90 15.61
C LYS A 4 -12.92 42.64 14.43
N SER A 5 -11.62 42.80 14.65
CA SER A 5 -10.57 42.41 13.68
C SER A 5 -10.36 40.91 13.77
N THR A 6 -10.66 40.19 12.67
CA THR A 6 -10.36 38.77 12.50
C THR A 6 -8.93 38.67 11.97
N VAL A 7 -8.01 38.17 12.78
CA VAL A 7 -6.63 37.89 12.34
C VAL A 7 -6.62 36.52 11.67
N THR A 8 -6.51 36.52 10.37
CA THR A 8 -6.25 35.30 9.57
C THR A 8 -4.75 35.00 9.62
N VAL A 9 -4.36 33.95 10.35
CA VAL A 9 -2.98 33.47 10.36
C VAL A 9 -2.76 32.65 9.09
N MET A 10 -2.15 33.28 8.09
CA MET A 10 -1.61 32.59 6.92
C MET A 10 -0.23 32.04 7.27
N ILE A 11 -0.10 30.72 7.40
CA ILE A 11 1.20 30.06 7.53
C ILE A 11 1.81 30.00 6.13
N PHE A 12 2.65 30.97 5.80
CA PHE A 12 3.53 30.90 4.64
C PHE A 12 4.69 29.97 5.01
N VAL A 13 4.75 28.79 4.38
CA VAL A 13 5.99 28.02 4.31
C VAL A 13 6.91 28.74 3.33
N THR A 14 7.72 29.65 3.84
CA THR A 14 8.78 30.30 3.09
C THR A 14 9.89 29.28 2.84
N VAL A 15 9.96 28.75 1.61
CA VAL A 15 11.18 28.13 1.12
C VAL A 15 12.22 29.25 1.04
N ILE A 16 13.14 29.29 2.00
CA ILE A 16 14.28 30.19 1.99
C ILE A 16 15.24 29.65 0.90
N VAL A 17 15.15 30.19 -0.31
CA VAL A 17 16.22 30.09 -1.29
C VAL A 17 17.30 31.06 -0.82
N ALA A 18 18.27 30.55 -0.08
CA ALA A 18 19.46 31.32 0.26
C ALA A 18 20.25 31.58 -1.03
N LEU A 19 20.20 32.84 -1.51
CA LEU A 19 21.07 33.31 -2.55
C LEU A 19 22.48 33.44 -1.93
N VAL A 20 23.29 32.40 -2.07
CA VAL A 20 24.72 32.45 -1.72
C VAL A 20 25.45 33.14 -2.86
N THR A 21 25.85 34.38 -2.67
CA THR A 21 26.81 35.06 -3.55
C THR A 21 28.18 34.44 -3.29
N ILE A 22 28.65 33.63 -4.23
CA ILE A 22 29.97 32.98 -4.16
C ILE A 22 31.02 34.00 -4.58
N THR A 23 31.83 34.47 -3.63
CA THR A 23 33.12 35.08 -3.93
C THR A 23 34.09 33.98 -4.32
N VAL A 24 34.73 34.15 -5.47
CA VAL A 24 35.69 33.24 -6.11
C VAL A 24 36.79 32.85 -5.11
N GLY A 25 36.87 31.56 -4.72
CA GLY A 25 38.04 31.04 -4.01
C GLY A 25 37.88 29.83 -3.10
N ALA A 26 36.67 29.35 -2.81
CA ALA A 26 36.50 28.12 -2.01
C ALA A 26 35.60 27.15 -2.75
N ILE A 27 36.15 26.03 -3.22
CA ILE A 27 35.38 24.89 -3.68
C ILE A 27 34.83 24.22 -2.39
N ILE A 28 33.59 24.52 -2.04
CA ILE A 28 32.90 23.79 -0.99
C ILE A 28 32.35 22.50 -1.65
N ASP A 29 33.06 21.40 -1.44
CA ASP A 29 32.58 20.08 -1.81
C ASP A 29 31.37 19.75 -0.91
N PHE A 30 30.15 20.00 -1.38
CA PHE A 30 28.96 19.50 -0.74
C PHE A 30 28.88 17.99 -1.02
N PRO A 31 28.79 17.13 0.01
CA PRO A 31 28.64 15.71 -0.21
C PRO A 31 27.30 15.45 -0.87
N THR A 32 27.32 15.21 -2.19
CA THR A 32 26.13 14.86 -2.99
C THR A 32 25.44 13.58 -2.51
N SER A 33 26.13 12.77 -1.68
CA SER A 33 25.60 11.55 -1.07
C SER A 33 24.47 11.79 -0.04
N ALA A 34 24.46 12.95 0.65
CA ALA A 34 23.44 13.25 1.64
C ALA A 34 22.06 13.48 0.98
N PHE A 35 22.02 14.19 -0.15
CA PHE A 35 20.77 14.46 -0.88
C PHE A 35 20.19 13.21 -1.56
N ALA A 36 21.03 12.26 -1.99
CA ALA A 36 20.56 11.01 -2.59
C ALA A 36 19.89 10.10 -1.55
N GLY A 37 20.38 10.09 -0.30
CA GLY A 37 19.80 9.31 0.79
C GLY A 37 18.40 9.78 1.20
N GLU A 38 18.18 11.07 1.28
CA GLU A 38 16.87 11.65 1.64
C GLU A 38 15.80 11.40 0.57
N GLN A 39 16.15 11.45 -0.71
CA GLN A 39 15.22 11.17 -1.80
C GLN A 39 14.83 9.69 -1.87
N GLN A 40 15.74 8.78 -1.56
CA GLN A 40 15.44 7.34 -1.49
C GLN A 40 14.52 7.01 -0.31
N GLN A 41 14.69 7.65 0.85
CA GLN A 41 13.82 7.46 2.00
C GLN A 41 12.39 7.98 1.75
N GLN A 42 12.23 9.10 1.05
CA GLN A 42 10.90 9.63 0.70
C GLN A 42 10.16 8.75 -0.30
N GLN A 43 10.86 8.10 -1.24
CA GLN A 43 10.24 7.17 -2.18
C GLN A 43 9.78 5.87 -1.51
N GLN A 44 10.43 5.42 -0.45
CA GLN A 44 10.04 4.23 0.30
C GLN A 44 8.84 4.47 1.23
N GLN A 45 8.65 5.68 1.75
CA GLN A 45 7.53 6.01 2.65
C GLN A 45 6.14 5.94 1.98
N GLY A 46 6.09 5.93 0.66
CA GLY A 46 4.86 5.84 -0.12
C GLY A 46 4.61 4.49 -0.77
N ARG A 47 5.40 3.47 -0.47
CA ARG A 47 5.30 2.14 -1.07
C ARG A 47 5.04 1.08 0.00
N PHE A 48 4.09 0.19 -0.29
CA PHE A 48 3.82 -1.00 0.50
C PHE A 48 3.95 -2.22 -0.39
N ILE A 49 4.34 -3.32 0.20
CA ILE A 49 4.50 -4.60 -0.48
C ILE A 49 4.06 -5.72 0.45
N THR A 50 3.56 -6.80 -0.11
CA THR A 50 3.27 -8.02 0.61
C THR A 50 3.51 -9.24 -0.27
N GLU A 51 4.10 -10.28 0.30
CA GLU A 51 4.13 -11.61 -0.27
C GLU A 51 2.88 -12.36 0.21
N LEU A 52 2.23 -13.09 -0.71
CA LEU A 52 1.01 -13.84 -0.45
C LEU A 52 1.34 -15.32 -0.51
N THR A 53 1.00 -16.04 0.56
CA THR A 53 1.20 -17.49 0.68
C THR A 53 0.04 -18.15 1.40
N GLY A 54 -0.15 -19.46 1.19
CA GLY A 54 -1.15 -20.23 1.94
C GLY A 54 -0.83 -20.33 3.43
N PHE A 55 0.44 -20.25 3.83
CA PHE A 55 0.84 -20.31 5.25
C PHE A 55 0.37 -19.12 6.07
N GLU A 56 0.17 -17.97 5.44
CA GLU A 56 -0.32 -16.74 6.09
C GLU A 56 -1.84 -16.72 6.26
N GLU A 57 -2.56 -17.69 5.66
CA GLU A 57 -4.01 -17.82 5.85
C GLU A 57 -4.38 -18.20 7.29
N VAL A 58 -5.62 -17.90 7.67
CA VAL A 58 -6.15 -18.22 9.01
C VAL A 58 -7.49 -18.95 8.88
N PRO A 59 -7.49 -20.29 9.07
CA PRO A 59 -6.36 -21.18 9.30
C PRO A 59 -5.47 -21.34 8.06
N PRO A 60 -4.20 -21.76 8.22
CA PRO A 60 -3.28 -21.96 7.10
C PRO A 60 -3.78 -22.95 6.05
N VAL A 61 -3.59 -22.64 4.77
CA VAL A 61 -3.80 -23.52 3.62
C VAL A 61 -2.44 -24.14 3.25
N ASN A 62 -2.27 -25.42 3.55
CA ASN A 62 -0.99 -26.12 3.41
C ASN A 62 -0.87 -26.96 2.12
N ASP A 63 -1.95 -27.10 1.38
CA ASP A 63 -2.06 -27.92 0.16
C ASP A 63 -2.05 -27.09 -1.13
N THR A 64 -1.67 -25.82 -1.05
CA THR A 64 -1.46 -24.96 -2.20
C THR A 64 0.01 -24.69 -2.47
N SER A 65 0.40 -24.62 -3.76
CA SER A 65 1.67 -24.10 -4.24
C SER A 65 1.56 -22.65 -4.73
N ALA A 66 0.34 -22.08 -4.72
CA ALA A 66 0.10 -20.73 -5.16
C ALA A 66 0.84 -19.73 -4.28
N ILE A 67 1.42 -18.73 -4.92
CA ILE A 67 2.06 -17.60 -4.28
C ILE A 67 1.68 -16.30 -4.99
N GLY A 68 1.88 -15.17 -4.35
CA GLY A 68 1.66 -13.89 -5.00
C GLY A 68 2.49 -12.77 -4.36
N VAL A 69 2.45 -11.62 -5.03
CA VAL A 69 2.99 -10.35 -4.53
C VAL A 69 1.98 -9.25 -4.85
N ALA A 70 1.62 -8.48 -3.84
CA ALA A 70 0.86 -7.27 -4.03
C ALA A 70 1.72 -6.04 -3.70
N GLU A 71 1.68 -5.06 -4.58
CA GLU A 71 2.39 -3.78 -4.42
C GLU A 71 1.39 -2.64 -4.40
N PHE A 72 1.64 -1.64 -3.53
CA PHE A 72 0.85 -0.43 -3.44
C PHE A 72 1.76 0.78 -3.44
N LYS A 73 1.40 1.80 -4.21
CA LYS A 73 2.10 3.07 -4.28
C LYS A 73 1.14 4.21 -4.02
N LEU A 74 1.43 5.00 -2.98
CA LEU A 74 0.62 6.18 -2.66
C LEU A 74 0.81 7.27 -3.70
N GLY A 75 -0.30 7.74 -4.27
CA GLY A 75 -0.41 8.98 -5.00
C GLY A 75 -0.93 10.11 -4.12
N GLN A 76 -1.31 11.22 -4.72
CA GLN A 76 -1.88 12.36 -4.01
C GLN A 76 -3.30 12.03 -3.50
N ASP A 77 -4.16 11.53 -4.37
CA ASP A 77 -5.58 11.25 -4.08
C ASP A 77 -5.97 9.79 -4.38
N ASN A 78 -5.00 8.92 -4.62
CA ASN A 78 -5.20 7.51 -4.93
C ASN A 78 -4.08 6.64 -4.39
N ILE A 79 -4.30 5.33 -4.37
CA ILE A 79 -3.30 4.30 -4.17
C ILE A 79 -3.29 3.45 -5.44
N MET A 80 -2.20 3.48 -6.20
CA MET A 80 -2.00 2.53 -7.30
C MET A 80 -1.66 1.16 -6.72
N TYR A 81 -2.20 0.10 -7.30
CA TYR A 81 -1.90 -1.26 -6.88
C TYR A 81 -1.67 -2.19 -8.05
N THR A 82 -0.91 -3.24 -7.80
CA THR A 82 -0.74 -4.40 -8.69
C THR A 82 -0.71 -5.65 -7.83
N VAL A 83 -1.48 -6.67 -8.22
CA VAL A 83 -1.47 -8.00 -7.64
C VAL A 83 -0.98 -8.98 -8.69
N ASN A 84 0.18 -9.58 -8.44
CA ASN A 84 0.74 -10.65 -9.25
C ASN A 84 0.58 -11.99 -8.50
N VAL A 85 0.24 -13.03 -9.23
CA VAL A 85 0.07 -14.37 -8.69
C VAL A 85 0.83 -15.38 -9.54
N THR A 86 1.14 -16.52 -8.96
CA THR A 86 1.79 -17.65 -9.65
C THR A 86 1.12 -18.93 -9.20
N ASP A 87 0.80 -19.80 -10.17
CA ASP A 87 0.25 -21.14 -9.97
C ASP A 87 -1.02 -21.19 -9.12
N ILE A 88 -1.92 -20.22 -9.31
CA ILE A 88 -3.22 -20.17 -8.64
C ILE A 88 -4.34 -20.52 -9.63
N GLU A 89 -5.29 -21.34 -9.21
CA GLU A 89 -6.40 -21.80 -10.05
C GLU A 89 -7.73 -21.24 -9.58
N ASN A 90 -8.62 -20.96 -10.54
CA ASN A 90 -10.03 -20.66 -10.29
C ASN A 90 -10.23 -19.49 -9.33
N VAL A 91 -9.47 -18.41 -9.49
CA VAL A 91 -9.59 -17.20 -8.68
C VAL A 91 -11.00 -16.61 -8.85
N ILE A 92 -11.63 -16.29 -7.74
CA ILE A 92 -12.97 -15.66 -7.71
C ILE A 92 -12.93 -14.22 -7.21
N ALA A 93 -11.97 -13.87 -6.33
CA ALA A 93 -11.84 -12.53 -5.81
C ALA A 93 -10.45 -12.27 -5.21
N ALA A 94 -10.10 -10.99 -5.07
CA ALA A 94 -9.00 -10.53 -4.22
C ALA A 94 -9.41 -9.25 -3.50
N HIS A 95 -9.06 -9.16 -2.22
CA HIS A 95 -9.49 -8.06 -1.36
C HIS A 95 -8.34 -7.52 -0.49
N ILE A 96 -8.48 -6.27 -0.04
CA ILE A 96 -7.82 -5.79 1.16
C ILE A 96 -8.80 -5.96 2.32
N HIS A 97 -8.34 -6.57 3.39
CA HIS A 97 -9.05 -6.72 4.64
C HIS A 97 -8.42 -5.85 5.74
N ASN A 98 -9.22 -5.49 6.75
CA ASN A 98 -8.74 -4.81 7.96
C ASN A 98 -8.60 -5.83 9.08
N GLY A 99 -7.36 -6.20 9.43
CA GLY A 99 -7.01 -7.17 10.46
C GLY A 99 -5.50 -7.22 10.66
N GLN A 100 -5.08 -7.66 11.84
CA GLN A 100 -3.68 -7.86 12.18
C GLN A 100 -3.20 -9.24 11.70
N VAL A 101 -1.90 -9.48 11.83
CA VAL A 101 -1.30 -10.79 11.56
C VAL A 101 -2.01 -11.86 12.41
N GLY A 102 -2.45 -12.95 11.76
CA GLY A 102 -3.14 -14.05 12.43
C GLY A 102 -4.61 -13.80 12.76
N GLU A 103 -5.20 -12.69 12.31
CA GLU A 103 -6.61 -12.36 12.54
C GLU A 103 -7.37 -12.21 11.22
N ASN A 104 -8.55 -12.80 11.12
CA ASN A 104 -9.48 -12.55 10.02
C ASN A 104 -10.28 -11.29 10.30
N GLY A 105 -10.37 -10.42 9.31
CA GLY A 105 -11.07 -9.15 9.40
C GLY A 105 -11.99 -8.86 8.21
N PRO A 106 -12.79 -7.81 8.29
CA PRO A 106 -13.72 -7.43 7.23
C PRO A 106 -13.01 -6.91 6.00
N ILE A 107 -13.63 -7.09 4.83
CA ILE A 107 -13.22 -6.49 3.57
C ILE A 107 -13.33 -4.97 3.67
N VAL A 108 -12.32 -4.27 3.16
CA VAL A 108 -12.29 -2.80 3.08
C VAL A 108 -12.03 -2.27 1.67
N VAL A 109 -11.52 -3.11 0.76
CA VAL A 109 -11.38 -2.80 -0.69
C VAL A 109 -11.46 -4.10 -1.48
N THR A 110 -12.23 -4.10 -2.56
CA THR A 110 -12.19 -5.15 -3.59
C THR A 110 -11.13 -4.78 -4.64
N LEU A 111 -10.11 -5.64 -4.82
CA LEU A 111 -9.04 -5.49 -5.82
C LEU A 111 -9.36 -6.24 -7.10
N PHE A 112 -10.01 -7.39 -6.99
CA PHE A 112 -10.44 -8.23 -8.10
C PHE A 112 -11.74 -8.92 -7.77
N LYS A 113 -12.59 -9.09 -8.75
CA LYS A 113 -13.81 -9.90 -8.66
C LYS A 113 -14.10 -10.50 -10.02
N GLU A 114 -14.25 -11.82 -10.06
CA GLU A 114 -14.67 -12.53 -11.25
C GLU A 114 -16.20 -12.66 -11.26
N ASP A 115 -16.82 -12.13 -12.31
CA ASP A 115 -18.29 -12.18 -12.45
C ASP A 115 -18.77 -13.57 -12.95
N THR A 116 -17.90 -14.27 -13.67
CA THR A 116 -18.19 -15.62 -14.19
C THR A 116 -16.99 -16.52 -13.90
N PRO A 117 -17.05 -17.38 -12.87
CA PRO A 117 -15.94 -18.24 -12.52
C PRO A 117 -15.48 -19.07 -13.72
N THR A 118 -14.23 -18.86 -14.12
CA THR A 118 -13.59 -19.64 -15.19
C THR A 118 -12.64 -20.65 -14.55
N VAL A 119 -12.62 -21.87 -15.07
CA VAL A 119 -11.62 -22.88 -14.68
C VAL A 119 -10.33 -22.52 -15.41
N ALA A 120 -9.46 -21.79 -14.76
CA ALA A 120 -8.20 -21.35 -15.34
C ALA A 120 -7.10 -21.24 -14.29
N MET A 121 -5.91 -21.69 -14.67
CA MET A 121 -4.68 -21.40 -13.94
C MET A 121 -4.22 -19.98 -14.30
N THR A 122 -3.88 -19.20 -13.30
CA THR A 122 -3.40 -17.84 -13.46
C THR A 122 -1.97 -17.71 -12.98
N THR A 123 -1.12 -17.17 -13.84
CA THR A 123 0.25 -16.74 -13.53
C THR A 123 0.51 -15.40 -14.20
N GLY A 124 0.95 -14.41 -13.45
CA GLY A 124 1.16 -13.04 -13.89
C GLY A 124 0.27 -12.04 -13.14
N VAL A 125 -0.04 -10.91 -13.79
CA VAL A 125 -0.88 -9.87 -13.22
C VAL A 125 -2.32 -10.37 -13.12
N LEU A 126 -2.81 -10.55 -11.89
CA LEU A 126 -4.21 -10.86 -11.61
C LEU A 126 -5.07 -9.60 -11.73
N SER A 127 -4.60 -8.50 -11.16
CA SER A 127 -5.31 -7.23 -11.16
C SER A 127 -4.35 -6.06 -10.93
N GLU A 128 -4.67 -4.93 -11.54
CA GLU A 128 -4.02 -3.64 -11.30
C GLU A 128 -5.03 -2.51 -11.37
N GLY A 129 -4.77 -1.43 -10.68
CA GLY A 129 -5.71 -0.30 -10.70
C GLY A 129 -5.38 0.80 -9.70
N ASN A 130 -6.41 1.59 -9.42
CA ASN A 130 -6.34 2.70 -8.49
C ASN A 130 -7.43 2.60 -7.44
N ILE A 131 -7.05 2.73 -6.18
CA ILE A 131 -7.95 2.81 -5.04
C ILE A 131 -8.11 4.29 -4.68
N THR A 132 -9.34 4.74 -4.59
CA THR A 132 -9.75 6.08 -4.12
C THR A 132 -10.68 5.93 -2.92
N ALA A 133 -11.11 7.03 -2.31
CA ALA A 133 -12.07 6.97 -1.20
C ALA A 133 -13.40 6.31 -1.59
N THR A 134 -13.78 6.33 -2.88
CA THR A 134 -15.02 5.72 -3.38
C THR A 134 -14.96 4.19 -3.48
N ASN A 135 -13.76 3.61 -3.43
CA ASN A 135 -13.56 2.16 -3.44
C ASN A 135 -13.53 1.56 -2.02
N LEU A 136 -13.61 2.41 -0.98
CA LEU A 136 -13.64 1.95 0.40
C LEU A 136 -15.00 1.35 0.73
N GLU A 137 -14.98 0.16 1.34
CA GLU A 137 -16.18 -0.60 1.68
C GLU A 137 -16.16 -1.13 3.11
N GLY A 138 -17.20 -1.85 3.51
CA GLY A 138 -17.33 -2.39 4.85
C GLY A 138 -17.17 -1.31 5.94
N PRO A 139 -16.33 -1.53 6.96
CA PRO A 139 -16.13 -0.56 8.04
C PRO A 139 -15.41 0.73 7.59
N MET A 140 -14.86 0.76 6.37
CA MET A 140 -14.21 1.95 5.79
C MET A 140 -15.09 2.68 4.77
N ALA A 141 -16.30 2.19 4.46
CA ALA A 141 -17.21 2.87 3.56
C ALA A 141 -17.48 4.32 3.99
N GLY A 142 -17.34 5.27 3.05
CA GLY A 142 -17.54 6.71 3.29
C GLY A 142 -16.44 7.40 4.10
N LYS A 143 -15.37 6.68 4.48
CA LYS A 143 -14.20 7.30 5.11
C LYS A 143 -13.24 7.90 4.09
N LEU A 144 -12.27 8.67 4.57
CA LEU A 144 -11.21 9.22 3.73
C LEU A 144 -10.18 8.14 3.37
N LEU A 145 -9.52 8.28 2.22
CA LEU A 145 -8.45 7.37 1.81
C LEU A 145 -7.30 7.32 2.84
N SER A 146 -7.08 8.41 3.58
CA SER A 146 -6.10 8.47 4.68
C SER A 146 -6.38 7.47 5.80
N ASN A 147 -7.62 7.01 6.00
CA ASN A 147 -7.93 5.96 6.97
C ASN A 147 -7.32 4.62 6.54
N LEU A 148 -7.46 4.28 5.24
CA LEU A 148 -6.82 3.08 4.68
C LEU A 148 -5.29 3.18 4.74
N THR A 149 -4.71 4.30 4.31
CA THR A 149 -3.24 4.48 4.34
C THR A 149 -2.68 4.44 5.76
N SER A 150 -3.43 4.93 6.75
CA SER A 150 -3.04 4.84 8.17
C SER A 150 -3.08 3.39 8.66
N ALA A 151 -4.13 2.63 8.31
CA ALA A 151 -4.22 1.21 8.64
C ALA A 151 -3.09 0.41 7.99
N MET A 152 -2.74 0.68 6.72
CA MET A 152 -1.60 0.07 6.03
C MET A 152 -0.27 0.37 6.74
N ARG A 153 -0.03 1.63 7.13
CA ARG A 153 1.20 2.03 7.86
C ARG A 153 1.32 1.37 9.23
N ASN A 154 0.20 1.06 9.86
CA ASN A 154 0.13 0.40 11.16
C ASN A 154 0.07 -1.12 11.05
N GLU A 155 0.28 -1.67 9.83
CA GLU A 155 0.24 -3.11 9.55
C GLU A 155 -1.07 -3.78 10.02
N GLN A 156 -2.19 -3.04 9.88
CA GLN A 156 -3.55 -3.46 10.25
C GLN A 156 -4.37 -3.89 9.02
N THR A 157 -3.71 -4.17 7.90
CA THR A 157 -4.37 -4.60 6.67
C THR A 157 -3.60 -5.74 6.01
N TYR A 158 -4.32 -6.63 5.35
CA TYR A 158 -3.74 -7.72 4.58
C TYR A 158 -4.45 -7.88 3.24
N VAL A 159 -3.75 -8.46 2.26
CA VAL A 159 -4.35 -8.91 1.00
C VAL A 159 -4.71 -10.37 1.14
N ASN A 160 -5.87 -10.74 0.59
CA ASN A 160 -6.32 -12.13 0.48
C ASN A 160 -6.83 -12.40 -0.94
N VAL A 161 -6.43 -13.52 -1.53
CA VAL A 161 -6.90 -14.01 -2.84
C VAL A 161 -7.72 -15.27 -2.61
N HIS A 162 -8.96 -15.25 -3.09
CA HIS A 162 -9.95 -16.29 -2.92
C HIS A 162 -10.09 -17.10 -4.21
N THR A 163 -10.26 -18.40 -4.08
CA THR A 163 -10.51 -19.31 -5.19
C THR A 163 -11.79 -20.12 -4.97
N GLN A 164 -12.23 -20.85 -5.98
CA GLN A 164 -13.36 -21.76 -5.84
C GLN A 164 -13.09 -22.87 -4.81
N GLN A 165 -11.84 -23.35 -4.73
CA GLN A 165 -11.40 -24.37 -3.79
C GLN A 165 -11.27 -23.85 -2.37
N ASN A 166 -10.79 -22.60 -2.25
CA ASN A 166 -10.56 -21.90 -0.99
C ASN A 166 -11.35 -20.58 -0.96
N PRO A 167 -12.68 -20.60 -0.80
CA PRO A 167 -13.52 -19.41 -0.87
C PRO A 167 -13.31 -18.44 0.31
N ASN A 168 -12.70 -18.89 1.40
CA ASN A 168 -12.32 -18.06 2.53
C ASN A 168 -10.93 -17.42 2.37
N GLY A 169 -10.16 -17.81 1.35
CA GLY A 169 -8.81 -17.38 1.02
C GLY A 169 -7.89 -18.55 0.74
N GLU A 170 -7.08 -18.45 -0.31
CA GLU A 170 -6.06 -19.45 -0.67
C GLU A 170 -4.67 -18.95 -0.38
N ILE A 171 -4.39 -17.68 -0.66
CA ILE A 171 -3.12 -17.02 -0.34
C ILE A 171 -3.37 -15.64 0.27
N ARG A 172 -2.63 -15.34 1.34
CA ARG A 172 -2.73 -14.14 2.12
C ARG A 172 -1.36 -13.56 2.43
N GLY A 173 -1.29 -12.25 2.68
CA GLY A 173 -0.10 -11.60 3.21
C GLY A 173 -0.40 -10.27 3.86
N GLN A 174 0.26 -9.99 4.98
CA GLN A 174 0.16 -8.71 5.68
C GLN A 174 0.80 -7.60 4.84
N ILE A 175 0.11 -6.47 4.69
CA ILE A 175 0.66 -5.32 3.98
C ILE A 175 1.70 -4.64 4.88
N LEU A 176 2.96 -4.67 4.42
CA LEU A 176 4.09 -4.12 5.16
C LEU A 176 4.53 -2.80 4.53
N ASN A 177 5.00 -1.88 5.36
CA ASN A 177 5.69 -0.69 4.88
C ASN A 177 6.97 -1.11 4.13
N GLY A 178 7.23 -0.54 2.94
CA GLY A 178 8.39 -0.89 2.11
C GLY A 178 9.73 -0.85 2.84
N THR A 179 9.84 -0.11 3.94
CA THR A 179 11.01 -0.11 4.83
C THR A 179 11.11 -1.41 5.66
N SER A 180 9.97 -1.97 6.07
CA SER A 180 9.91 -3.21 6.87
C SER A 180 10.20 -4.44 5.98
N ALA A 181 9.73 -4.45 4.74
CA ALA A 181 9.93 -5.56 3.80
C ALA A 181 11.42 -5.83 3.50
N VAL A 182 12.27 -4.81 3.49
CA VAL A 182 13.72 -4.95 3.27
C VAL A 182 14.44 -5.66 4.42
N MET A 183 13.87 -5.67 5.62
CA MET A 183 14.50 -6.33 6.80
C MET A 183 14.26 -7.84 6.85
N ILE A 184 13.27 -8.36 6.12
CA ILE A 184 12.91 -9.78 6.15
C ILE A 184 13.79 -10.61 5.18
N THR A 185 14.47 -9.98 4.24
CA THR A 185 15.27 -10.63 3.20
C THR A 185 16.76 -10.78 3.52
N LYS A 186 17.17 -10.72 4.81
CA LYS A 186 18.56 -10.92 5.24
C LYS A 186 18.74 -12.18 6.06
#